data_d92b4bf2d2ccefe156cda80e29f104da
#
_entry.id   d92b4bf2d2ccefe156cda80e29f104da
#
_cell.length_a   1.000
_cell.length_b   1.000
_cell.length_c   1.000
_cell.angle_alpha   90.00
_cell.angle_beta   90.00
_cell.angle_gamma   90.00
#
_symmetry.space_group_name_H-M   'P 1'
#
loop_
_entity.id
_entity.type
_entity.pdbx_description
1 polymer ?
#
loop_
_entity_poly.entity_id
_entity_poly.type
_entity_poly.pdbx_seq_one_letter_code
_entity_poly.pdbx_strand_id
1 'polypeptide(L)'
;IRNPHHPDIPITLKMVLSHTASIRDKEDYFTLDHLNPAIYGDCVESYFEYKPGEGYNYSNMGLNLAGTILEKVSGVRFDDYVRENVIHKLGLYGGHNIDSLDANKFALLYNFRDGAYVESKGAYKSRSEDMPNYVFGYSSPIFSPTGGVKISAHDLAIYMMMHMNYGEYNGIRIISEESSKIMQTPVWMIQNKGEEQYALCLKEFVDFMDDEKYNQ
;
A
#
# COMPACT_ATOMS: atom_id res chain seq x y z
N ILE A 1 3.97 3.05 17.63
CA ILE A 1 3.50 1.65 17.62
C ILE A 1 4.65 0.76 18.06
N ARG A 2 4.35 -0.27 18.84
CA ARG A 2 5.28 -1.27 19.35
C ARG A 2 4.60 -2.65 19.27
N ASN A 3 5.37 -3.67 18.96
CA ASN A 3 4.90 -5.04 19.15
C ASN A 3 4.85 -5.34 20.66
N PRO A 4 3.69 -5.74 21.21
CA PRO A 4 3.58 -6.04 22.65
C PRO A 4 4.48 -7.18 23.14
N HIS A 5 4.86 -8.12 22.26
CA HIS A 5 5.83 -9.18 22.59
C HIS A 5 7.27 -8.63 22.69
N HIS A 6 7.55 -7.47 22.08
CA HIS A 6 8.86 -6.84 22.03
C HIS A 6 8.75 -5.31 22.22
N PRO A 7 8.29 -4.83 23.39
CA PRO A 7 7.96 -3.42 23.60
C PRO A 7 9.16 -2.48 23.49
N ASP A 8 10.36 -2.99 23.71
CA ASP A 8 11.60 -2.22 23.64
C ASP A 8 12.10 -2.00 22.19
N ILE A 9 11.60 -2.76 21.22
CA ILE A 9 12.01 -2.67 19.82
C ILE A 9 11.08 -1.73 19.04
N PRO A 10 11.58 -0.61 18.48
CA PRO A 10 10.77 0.28 17.66
C PRO A 10 10.43 -0.35 16.32
N ILE A 11 9.17 -0.31 15.92
CA ILE A 11 8.76 -0.58 14.56
C ILE A 11 9.07 0.66 13.72
N THR A 12 9.90 0.51 12.70
CA THR A 12 10.30 1.58 11.80
C THR A 12 9.44 1.61 10.54
N LEU A 13 9.37 2.76 9.85
CA LEU A 13 8.69 2.87 8.57
C LEU A 13 9.26 1.89 7.52
N LYS A 14 10.58 1.70 7.51
CA LYS A 14 11.22 0.70 6.65
C LYS A 14 10.66 -0.70 6.88
N MET A 15 10.51 -1.12 8.14
CA MET A 15 9.93 -2.43 8.47
C MET A 15 8.47 -2.56 8.01
N VAL A 16 7.70 -1.48 8.14
CA VAL A 16 6.31 -1.44 7.67
C VAL A 16 6.24 -1.61 6.16
N LEU A 17 7.03 -0.84 5.40
CA LEU A 17 7.04 -0.84 3.94
C LEU A 17 7.64 -2.13 3.34
N SER A 18 8.47 -2.87 4.10
CA SER A 18 9.04 -4.15 3.67
C SER A 18 8.35 -5.38 4.25
N HIS A 19 7.21 -5.19 4.93
CA HIS A 19 6.45 -6.27 5.59
C HIS A 19 7.24 -7.07 6.65
N THR A 20 8.22 -6.42 7.28
CA THR A 20 9.03 -7.03 8.35
C THR A 20 8.69 -6.47 9.74
N ALA A 21 7.59 -5.74 9.87
CA ALA A 21 7.17 -5.08 11.11
C ALA A 21 6.57 -6.02 12.17
N SER A 22 6.48 -7.33 11.90
CA SER A 22 5.76 -8.30 12.72
C SER A 22 4.27 -7.98 12.95
N ILE A 23 3.66 -7.19 12.08
CA ILE A 23 2.22 -6.90 12.10
C ILE A 23 1.47 -8.00 11.35
N ARG A 24 0.37 -8.45 11.95
CA ARG A 24 -0.57 -9.43 11.40
C ARG A 24 -1.86 -8.76 10.98
N ASP A 25 -2.35 -9.03 9.77
CA ASP A 25 -3.66 -8.59 9.35
C ASP A 25 -4.77 -9.24 10.17
N LYS A 26 -5.81 -8.47 10.45
CA LYS A 26 -7.12 -8.95 10.91
C LYS A 26 -8.11 -8.90 9.74
N GLU A 27 -9.29 -9.48 9.89
CA GLU A 27 -10.32 -9.45 8.85
C GLU A 27 -10.67 -8.02 8.42
N ASP A 28 -10.79 -7.11 9.39
CA ASP A 28 -10.96 -5.68 9.15
C ASP A 28 -9.63 -4.92 9.30
N TYR A 29 -8.81 -4.95 8.26
CA TYR A 29 -7.57 -4.18 8.20
C TYR A 29 -7.77 -2.73 7.70
N PHE A 30 -8.99 -2.28 7.51
CA PHE A 30 -9.32 -0.91 7.11
C PHE A 30 -9.43 0.06 8.30
N THR A 31 -9.12 -0.39 9.50
CA THR A 31 -8.96 0.44 10.71
C THR A 31 -7.62 0.18 11.37
N LEU A 32 -7.10 1.16 12.11
CA LEU A 32 -5.93 1.00 12.98
C LEU A 32 -6.29 0.62 14.42
N ASP A 33 -7.56 0.41 14.72
CA ASP A 33 -8.04 0.10 16.06
C ASP A 33 -7.36 -1.16 16.63
N HIS A 34 -7.16 -2.17 15.77
CA HIS A 34 -6.51 -3.42 16.13
C HIS A 34 -5.04 -3.25 16.58
N LEU A 35 -4.39 -2.13 16.23
CA LEU A 35 -3.03 -1.80 16.66
C LEU A 35 -3.01 -0.90 17.91
N ASN A 36 -4.17 -0.47 18.39
CA ASN A 36 -4.28 0.48 19.49
C ASN A 36 -4.74 -0.24 20.77
N PRO A 37 -3.87 -0.43 21.78
CA PRO A 37 -4.22 -1.12 23.02
C PRO A 37 -5.26 -0.38 23.86
N ALA A 38 -5.47 0.93 23.63
CA ALA A 38 -6.51 1.69 24.33
C ALA A 38 -7.91 1.42 23.77
N ILE A 39 -8.02 0.92 22.54
CA ILE A 39 -9.29 0.60 21.89
C ILE A 39 -9.52 -0.91 21.87
N TYR A 40 -8.48 -1.67 21.55
CA TYR A 40 -8.54 -3.13 21.39
C TYR A 40 -7.70 -3.82 22.45
N GLY A 41 -8.35 -4.40 23.46
CA GLY A 41 -7.68 -5.07 24.58
C GLY A 41 -6.77 -6.22 24.14
N ASP A 42 -7.15 -6.92 23.05
CA ASP A 42 -6.39 -8.03 22.47
C ASP A 42 -5.47 -7.59 21.30
N CYS A 43 -4.98 -6.36 21.33
CA CYS A 43 -4.09 -5.84 20.28
C CYS A 43 -2.83 -6.72 20.08
N VAL A 44 -2.46 -7.52 21.06
CA VAL A 44 -1.36 -8.48 20.99
C VAL A 44 -1.53 -9.47 19.83
N GLU A 45 -2.77 -9.88 19.54
CA GLU A 45 -3.07 -10.79 18.44
C GLU A 45 -2.83 -10.18 17.04
N SER A 46 -2.69 -8.85 16.94
CA SER A 46 -2.34 -8.14 15.70
C SER A 46 -0.84 -8.13 15.44
N TYR A 47 -0.08 -8.89 16.23
CA TYR A 47 1.36 -9.00 16.08
C TYR A 47 1.80 -10.46 16.11
N PHE A 48 2.90 -10.75 15.40
CA PHE A 48 3.62 -12.02 15.53
C PHE A 48 4.57 -11.98 16.71
N GLU A 49 4.92 -13.16 17.22
CA GLU A 49 5.83 -13.31 18.36
C GLU A 49 7.32 -13.02 18.01
N TYR A 50 7.69 -13.06 16.72
CA TYR A 50 9.05 -12.72 16.33
C TYR A 50 9.29 -11.20 16.39
N LYS A 51 10.54 -10.83 16.60
CA LYS A 51 10.92 -9.41 16.72
C LYS A 51 10.72 -8.65 15.43
N PRO A 52 10.26 -7.39 15.48
CA PRO A 52 10.27 -6.51 14.32
C PRO A 52 11.63 -6.52 13.61
N GLY A 53 11.63 -6.80 12.32
CA GLY A 53 12.83 -6.91 11.48
C GLY A 53 13.39 -8.32 11.33
N GLU A 54 12.94 -9.31 12.10
CA GLU A 54 13.47 -10.69 12.05
C GLU A 54 12.61 -11.69 11.26
N GLY A 55 11.46 -11.24 10.72
CA GLY A 55 10.58 -12.09 9.93
C GLY A 55 9.80 -11.29 8.90
N TYR A 56 9.30 -11.98 7.87
CA TYR A 56 8.46 -11.41 6.83
C TYR A 56 7.03 -11.93 6.97
N ASN A 57 6.08 -11.03 6.93
CA ASN A 57 4.67 -11.35 6.73
C ASN A 57 3.98 -10.18 6.01
N TYR A 58 3.44 -10.46 4.82
CA TYR A 58 2.67 -9.47 4.08
C TYR A 58 1.53 -8.92 4.95
N SER A 59 1.44 -7.59 5.08
CA SER A 59 0.43 -6.94 5.91
C SER A 59 -0.18 -5.73 5.21
N ASN A 60 -1.48 -5.82 4.91
CA ASN A 60 -2.29 -4.69 4.44
C ASN A 60 -2.45 -3.63 5.52
N MET A 61 -2.63 -4.05 6.77
CA MET A 61 -2.70 -3.15 7.93
C MET A 61 -1.41 -2.32 8.06
N GLY A 62 -0.25 -2.94 7.79
CA GLY A 62 1.04 -2.22 7.74
C GLY A 62 1.04 -1.12 6.69
N LEU A 63 0.58 -1.40 5.47
CA LEU A 63 0.51 -0.38 4.41
C LEU A 63 -0.53 0.71 4.70
N ASN A 64 -1.65 0.37 5.32
CA ASN A 64 -2.62 1.35 5.79
C ASN A 64 -2.03 2.26 6.89
N LEU A 65 -1.22 1.69 7.78
CA LEU A 65 -0.44 2.48 8.75
C LEU A 65 0.56 3.42 8.05
N ALA A 66 1.24 2.98 6.99
CA ALA A 66 2.14 3.84 6.23
C ALA A 66 1.41 5.04 5.60
N GLY A 67 0.21 4.81 5.04
CA GLY A 67 -0.66 5.89 4.56
C GLY A 67 -1.05 6.89 5.66
N THR A 68 -1.32 6.40 6.87
CA THR A 68 -1.60 7.25 8.03
C THR A 68 -0.38 8.07 8.46
N ILE A 69 0.81 7.50 8.38
CA ILE A 69 2.07 8.21 8.67
C ILE A 69 2.28 9.33 7.64
N LEU A 70 2.04 9.03 6.34
CA LEU A 70 2.12 10.04 5.28
C LEU A 70 1.20 11.23 5.58
N GLU A 71 -0.04 10.96 5.95
CA GLU A 71 -1.01 11.99 6.30
C GLU A 71 -0.52 12.86 7.47
N LYS A 72 -0.03 12.25 8.54
CA LYS A 72 0.50 12.97 9.71
C LYS A 72 1.71 13.83 9.39
N VAL A 73 2.62 13.35 8.56
CA VAL A 73 3.87 14.06 8.23
C VAL A 73 3.63 15.17 7.23
N SER A 74 2.75 14.94 6.25
CA SER A 74 2.46 15.93 5.20
C SER A 74 1.51 17.03 5.65
N GLY A 75 0.67 16.79 6.65
CA GLY A 75 -0.42 17.68 7.02
C GLY A 75 -1.58 17.68 6.02
N VAL A 76 -1.59 16.75 5.06
CA VAL A 76 -2.59 16.62 3.99
C VAL A 76 -3.23 15.25 4.06
N ARG A 77 -4.54 15.15 3.86
CA ARG A 77 -5.25 13.87 3.85
C ARG A 77 -4.66 12.93 2.79
N PHE A 78 -4.53 11.65 3.12
CA PHE A 78 -3.81 10.67 2.32
C PHE A 78 -4.25 10.64 0.85
N ASP A 79 -5.56 10.54 0.59
CA ASP A 79 -6.11 10.48 -0.77
C ASP A 79 -5.85 11.76 -1.58
N ASP A 80 -5.96 12.93 -0.94
CA ASP A 80 -5.65 14.22 -1.54
C ASP A 80 -4.15 14.35 -1.82
N TYR A 81 -3.30 13.93 -0.88
CA TYR A 81 -1.85 13.99 -1.07
C TYR A 81 -1.40 13.16 -2.28
N VAL A 82 -1.87 11.92 -2.39
CA VAL A 82 -1.52 11.04 -3.52
C VAL A 82 -2.05 11.60 -4.84
N ARG A 83 -3.30 12.09 -4.85
CA ARG A 83 -3.90 12.67 -6.05
C ARG A 83 -3.10 13.87 -6.55
N GLU A 84 -2.80 14.83 -5.67
CA GLU A 84 -2.14 16.10 -6.07
C GLU A 84 -0.64 15.93 -6.34
N ASN A 85 0.06 15.11 -5.54
CA ASN A 85 1.52 15.04 -5.59
C ASN A 85 2.07 13.91 -6.47
N VAL A 86 1.23 12.97 -6.88
CA VAL A 86 1.62 11.86 -7.74
C VAL A 86 0.77 11.83 -9.02
N ILE A 87 -0.53 11.58 -8.87
CA ILE A 87 -1.42 11.33 -10.00
C ILE A 87 -1.51 12.56 -10.92
N HIS A 88 -1.91 13.71 -10.40
CA HIS A 88 -2.07 14.93 -11.19
C HIS A 88 -0.74 15.48 -11.69
N LYS A 89 0.35 15.36 -10.90
CA LYS A 89 1.67 15.79 -11.38
C LYS A 89 2.14 15.03 -12.62
N LEU A 90 1.81 13.74 -12.71
CA LEU A 90 2.11 12.92 -13.87
C LEU A 90 1.10 13.12 -15.03
N GLY A 91 0.09 13.97 -14.86
CA GLY A 91 -0.96 14.19 -15.84
C GLY A 91 -1.95 13.01 -15.94
N LEU A 92 -2.04 12.16 -14.91
CA LEU A 92 -2.86 10.96 -14.88
C LEU A 92 -4.24 11.24 -14.29
N TYR A 93 -5.18 10.34 -14.58
CA TYR A 93 -6.51 10.36 -13.99
C TYR A 93 -6.72 9.14 -13.08
N GLY A 94 -7.03 9.41 -11.81
CA GLY A 94 -7.26 8.35 -10.82
C GLY A 94 -7.19 8.86 -9.39
N GLY A 95 -7.27 7.95 -8.44
CA GLY A 95 -7.18 8.26 -7.01
C GLY A 95 -7.74 7.20 -6.11
N HIS A 96 -7.65 7.41 -4.82
CA HIS A 96 -8.15 6.50 -3.79
C HIS A 96 -9.61 6.79 -3.40
N ASN A 97 -9.99 8.06 -3.40
CA ASN A 97 -11.35 8.48 -3.04
C ASN A 97 -12.23 8.54 -4.27
N ILE A 98 -13.19 7.63 -4.38
CA ILE A 98 -14.10 7.56 -5.52
C ILE A 98 -15.03 8.76 -5.64
N ASP A 99 -15.34 9.41 -4.52
CA ASP A 99 -16.24 10.59 -4.51
C ASP A 99 -15.59 11.80 -5.21
N SER A 100 -14.28 11.74 -5.46
CA SER A 100 -13.52 12.74 -6.23
C SER A 100 -13.32 12.38 -7.70
N LEU A 101 -13.89 11.26 -8.16
CA LEU A 101 -13.73 10.73 -9.51
C LEU A 101 -15.06 10.67 -10.26
N ASP A 102 -15.01 10.75 -11.59
CA ASP A 102 -16.20 10.62 -12.44
C ASP A 102 -16.64 9.15 -12.54
N ALA A 103 -17.80 8.84 -11.98
CA ALA A 103 -18.36 7.49 -11.97
C ALA A 103 -18.60 6.91 -13.39
N ASN A 104 -18.77 7.76 -14.42
CA ASN A 104 -18.93 7.29 -15.80
C ASN A 104 -17.65 6.70 -16.39
N LYS A 105 -16.51 6.88 -15.73
CA LYS A 105 -15.21 6.32 -16.13
C LYS A 105 -14.89 5.00 -15.44
N PHE A 106 -15.76 4.50 -14.55
CA PHE A 106 -15.51 3.26 -13.85
C PHE A 106 -15.93 2.06 -14.68
N ALA A 107 -15.02 1.07 -14.77
CA ALA A 107 -15.37 -0.25 -15.27
C ALA A 107 -16.09 -1.03 -14.18
N LEU A 108 -17.12 -1.78 -14.54
CA LEU A 108 -17.77 -2.69 -13.60
C LEU A 108 -16.84 -3.83 -13.24
N LEU A 109 -16.72 -4.11 -11.95
CA LEU A 109 -15.95 -5.22 -11.41
C LEU A 109 -16.87 -6.38 -11.04
N TYR A 110 -16.45 -7.59 -11.36
CA TYR A 110 -17.20 -8.80 -11.08
C TYR A 110 -16.35 -9.81 -10.32
N ASN A 111 -16.97 -10.49 -9.37
CA ASN A 111 -16.44 -11.70 -8.75
C ASN A 111 -17.14 -12.93 -9.31
N PHE A 112 -16.41 -13.99 -9.57
CA PHE A 112 -16.99 -15.29 -9.90
C PHE A 112 -17.32 -16.03 -8.60
N ARG A 113 -18.62 -16.25 -8.34
CA ARG A 113 -19.13 -16.97 -7.17
C ARG A 113 -20.23 -17.90 -7.58
N ASP A 114 -20.23 -19.14 -7.07
CA ASP A 114 -21.29 -20.14 -7.28
C ASP A 114 -21.69 -20.34 -8.74
N GLY A 115 -20.70 -20.33 -9.64
CA GLY A 115 -20.93 -20.54 -11.09
C GLY A 115 -21.41 -19.30 -11.86
N ALA A 116 -21.47 -18.12 -11.24
CA ALA A 116 -21.92 -16.88 -11.88
C ALA A 116 -20.98 -15.69 -11.60
N TYR A 117 -20.99 -14.72 -12.50
CA TYR A 117 -20.35 -13.42 -12.29
C TYR A 117 -21.30 -12.50 -11.53
N VAL A 118 -20.87 -12.07 -10.34
CA VAL A 118 -21.62 -11.16 -9.46
C VAL A 118 -20.87 -9.83 -9.36
N GLU A 119 -21.57 -8.73 -9.58
CA GLU A 119 -20.98 -7.38 -9.48
C GLU A 119 -20.40 -7.10 -8.11
N SER A 120 -19.17 -6.59 -8.06
CA SER A 120 -18.45 -6.19 -6.85
C SER A 120 -18.74 -4.74 -6.49
N LYS A 121 -19.93 -4.46 -5.99
CA LYS A 121 -20.37 -3.09 -5.63
C LYS A 121 -19.49 -2.41 -4.57
N GLY A 122 -18.89 -3.18 -3.67
CA GLY A 122 -18.05 -2.65 -2.59
C GLY A 122 -16.79 -1.89 -3.05
N ALA A 123 -16.30 -2.18 -4.26
CA ALA A 123 -15.12 -1.52 -4.82
C ALA A 123 -15.33 -0.01 -5.06
N TYR A 124 -16.59 0.41 -5.23
CA TYR A 124 -16.99 1.79 -5.51
C TYR A 124 -17.94 2.36 -4.45
N LYS A 125 -17.79 1.91 -3.21
CA LYS A 125 -18.57 2.47 -2.09
C LYS A 125 -18.13 3.91 -1.82
N SER A 126 -19.09 4.86 -1.84
CA SER A 126 -18.86 6.25 -1.42
C SER A 126 -18.31 6.31 0.02
N ARG A 127 -17.46 7.28 0.28
CA ARG A 127 -16.91 7.59 1.60
C ARG A 127 -17.63 8.75 2.29
N SER A 128 -18.65 9.32 1.66
CA SER A 128 -19.41 10.45 2.21
C SER A 128 -20.00 10.19 3.60
N GLU A 129 -20.38 8.94 3.91
CA GLU A 129 -20.88 8.54 5.22
C GLU A 129 -19.76 8.44 6.27
N ASP A 130 -18.53 8.14 5.86
CA ASP A 130 -17.39 8.00 6.75
C ASP A 130 -16.79 9.37 7.13
N MET A 131 -16.90 10.36 6.23
CA MET A 131 -16.24 11.67 6.35
C MET A 131 -16.61 12.49 7.59
N PRO A 132 -17.87 12.51 8.07
CA PRO A 132 -18.22 13.27 9.28
C PRO A 132 -17.47 12.81 10.54
N ASN A 133 -17.04 11.54 10.57
CA ASN A 133 -16.31 10.94 11.69
C ASN A 133 -14.82 10.76 11.39
N TYR A 134 -14.32 11.36 10.31
CA TYR A 134 -12.93 11.23 9.91
C TYR A 134 -12.00 11.87 10.93
N VAL A 135 -11.07 11.08 11.47
CA VAL A 135 -10.02 11.56 12.37
C VAL A 135 -8.71 11.63 11.58
N PHE A 136 -8.24 12.86 11.35
CA PHE A 136 -6.99 13.13 10.63
C PHE A 136 -5.80 12.45 11.33
N GLY A 137 -4.97 11.76 10.55
CA GLY A 137 -3.85 10.98 11.07
C GLY A 137 -4.25 9.68 11.79
N TYR A 138 -5.48 9.18 11.52
CA TYR A 138 -5.97 7.91 12.04
C TYR A 138 -6.88 7.17 11.04
N SER A 139 -7.82 7.87 10.40
CA SER A 139 -8.87 7.27 9.57
C SER A 139 -8.46 7.02 8.10
N SER A 140 -7.22 7.32 7.71
CA SER A 140 -6.75 7.13 6.33
C SER A 140 -6.94 5.71 5.76
N PRO A 141 -7.00 4.61 6.57
CA PRO A 141 -7.31 3.27 6.06
C PRO A 141 -8.62 3.16 5.28
N ILE A 142 -9.61 4.01 5.50
CA ILE A 142 -10.87 4.01 4.73
C ILE A 142 -10.64 4.26 3.22
N PHE A 143 -9.55 4.95 2.87
CA PHE A 143 -9.12 5.19 1.48
C PHE A 143 -8.25 4.05 0.93
N SER A 144 -8.01 3.02 1.74
CA SER A 144 -7.22 1.83 1.36
C SER A 144 -5.86 2.16 0.75
N PRO A 145 -4.90 2.72 1.53
CA PRO A 145 -3.52 2.90 1.07
C PRO A 145 -2.89 1.62 0.52
N THR A 146 -3.32 0.47 1.02
CA THR A 146 -2.80 -0.84 0.61
C THR A 146 -3.19 -1.28 -0.81
N GLY A 147 -4.25 -0.70 -1.43
CA GLY A 147 -4.66 -1.17 -2.76
C GLY A 147 -5.89 -0.49 -3.32
N GLY A 148 -6.33 0.65 -2.74
CA GLY A 148 -7.58 1.31 -3.10
C GLY A 148 -7.53 2.21 -4.33
N VAL A 149 -6.39 2.38 -4.98
CA VAL A 149 -6.27 3.27 -6.15
C VAL A 149 -7.14 2.80 -7.31
N LYS A 150 -7.90 3.72 -7.90
CA LYS A 150 -8.65 3.56 -9.14
C LYS A 150 -7.90 4.31 -10.22
N ILE A 151 -7.47 3.60 -11.25
CA ILE A 151 -6.62 4.14 -12.32
C ILE A 151 -6.81 3.29 -13.58
N SER A 152 -6.66 3.88 -14.76
CA SER A 152 -6.69 3.13 -16.02
C SER A 152 -5.40 2.32 -16.20
N ALA A 153 -5.45 1.23 -16.98
CA ALA A 153 -4.25 0.47 -17.32
C ALA A 153 -3.20 1.34 -18.05
N HIS A 154 -3.65 2.26 -18.90
CA HIS A 154 -2.77 3.23 -19.58
C HIS A 154 -2.04 4.13 -18.57
N ASP A 155 -2.77 4.72 -17.65
CA ASP A 155 -2.18 5.64 -16.65
C ASP A 155 -1.30 4.87 -15.65
N LEU A 156 -1.67 3.64 -15.31
CA LEU A 156 -0.84 2.76 -14.49
C LEU A 156 0.49 2.45 -15.18
N ALA A 157 0.49 2.24 -16.51
CA ALA A 157 1.73 2.03 -17.26
C ALA A 157 2.65 3.26 -17.21
N ILE A 158 2.10 4.48 -17.28
CA ILE A 158 2.88 5.71 -17.11
C ILE A 158 3.48 5.80 -15.69
N TYR A 159 2.70 5.45 -14.67
CA TYR A 159 3.19 5.39 -13.29
C TYR A 159 4.34 4.37 -13.15
N MET A 160 4.22 3.19 -13.79
CA MET A 160 5.30 2.19 -13.82
C MET A 160 6.55 2.73 -14.54
N MET A 161 6.39 3.41 -15.69
CA MET A 161 7.53 4.02 -16.39
C MET A 161 8.26 5.07 -15.55
N MET A 162 7.55 5.83 -14.72
CA MET A 162 8.16 6.74 -13.75
C MET A 162 9.07 5.99 -12.76
N HIS A 163 8.63 4.83 -12.25
CA HIS A 163 9.47 4.00 -11.38
C HIS A 163 10.66 3.37 -12.12
N MET A 164 10.47 2.88 -13.34
CA MET A 164 11.54 2.34 -14.18
C MET A 164 12.61 3.38 -14.50
N ASN A 165 12.23 4.65 -14.57
CA ASN A 165 13.12 5.79 -14.80
C ASN A 165 13.52 6.51 -13.50
N TYR A 166 13.65 5.76 -12.42
CA TYR A 166 14.11 6.23 -11.11
C TYR A 166 13.42 7.51 -10.62
N GLY A 167 12.10 7.50 -10.69
CA GLY A 167 11.27 8.54 -10.08
C GLY A 167 10.90 9.71 -10.98
N GLU A 168 11.12 9.60 -12.29
CA GLU A 168 10.83 10.66 -13.27
C GLU A 168 10.10 10.13 -14.51
N TYR A 169 9.21 10.92 -15.07
CA TYR A 169 8.57 10.68 -16.35
C TYR A 169 8.37 12.00 -17.11
N ASN A 170 8.85 12.06 -18.37
CA ASN A 170 8.77 13.24 -19.24
C ASN A 170 9.24 14.56 -18.59
N GLY A 171 10.33 14.52 -17.83
CA GLY A 171 10.87 15.69 -17.12
C GLY A 171 10.14 16.02 -15.82
N ILE A 172 9.11 15.28 -15.46
CA ILE A 172 8.37 15.45 -14.20
C ILE A 172 8.90 14.50 -13.16
N ARG A 173 9.58 15.02 -12.16
CA ARG A 173 10.12 14.23 -11.06
C ARG A 173 9.13 14.16 -9.90
N ILE A 174 8.80 12.93 -9.48
CA ILE A 174 7.91 12.64 -8.34
C ILE A 174 8.73 12.36 -7.08
N ILE A 175 9.78 11.52 -7.20
CA ILE A 175 10.69 11.19 -6.10
C ILE A 175 12.13 11.34 -6.57
N SER A 176 13.06 11.54 -5.65
CA SER A 176 14.48 11.61 -5.99
C SER A 176 14.98 10.26 -6.54
N GLU A 177 15.99 10.31 -7.40
CA GLU A 177 16.63 9.09 -7.91
C GLU A 177 17.17 8.21 -6.79
N GLU A 178 17.76 8.82 -5.77
CA GLU A 178 18.25 8.13 -4.57
C GLU A 178 17.11 7.40 -3.86
N SER A 179 15.99 8.07 -3.58
CA SER A 179 14.83 7.45 -2.93
C SER A 179 14.24 6.33 -3.77
N SER A 180 14.18 6.50 -5.10
CA SER A 180 13.70 5.46 -6.01
C SER A 180 14.59 4.22 -5.97
N LYS A 181 15.90 4.38 -5.97
CA LYS A 181 16.87 3.27 -5.82
C LYS A 181 16.71 2.56 -4.49
N ILE A 182 16.54 3.31 -3.39
CA ILE A 182 16.26 2.73 -2.07
C ILE A 182 14.97 1.91 -2.09
N MET A 183 13.91 2.42 -2.71
CA MET A 183 12.62 1.72 -2.83
C MET A 183 12.72 0.41 -3.61
N GLN A 184 13.60 0.34 -4.61
CA GLN A 184 13.79 -0.83 -5.47
C GLN A 184 14.85 -1.80 -4.93
N THR A 185 15.59 -1.43 -3.88
CA THR A 185 16.60 -2.30 -3.29
C THR A 185 15.93 -3.35 -2.39
N PRO A 186 16.14 -4.65 -2.63
CA PRO A 186 15.59 -5.72 -1.80
C PRO A 186 16.00 -5.57 -0.34
N VAL A 187 15.02 -5.72 0.55
CA VAL A 187 15.20 -5.69 2.01
C VAL A 187 15.06 -7.09 2.60
N TRP A 188 14.22 -7.92 2.00
CA TRP A 188 13.92 -9.26 2.48
C TRP A 188 13.84 -10.27 1.34
N MET A 189 14.46 -11.44 1.51
CA MET A 189 14.27 -12.60 0.64
C MET A 189 13.15 -13.48 1.21
N ILE A 190 12.10 -13.70 0.43
CA ILE A 190 10.91 -14.46 0.87
C ILE A 190 11.15 -15.96 0.78
N GLN A 191 11.97 -16.42 -0.16
CA GLN A 191 12.30 -17.83 -0.35
C GLN A 191 13.82 -18.09 -0.46
N ASN A 192 14.21 -19.34 -0.18
CA ASN A 192 15.59 -19.76 0.06
C ASN A 192 16.58 -19.61 -1.12
N LYS A 193 16.17 -19.08 -2.27
CA LYS A 193 17.04 -18.98 -3.46
C LYS A 193 17.04 -17.60 -4.11
N GLY A 194 16.46 -16.59 -3.48
CA GLY A 194 16.34 -15.26 -4.09
C GLY A 194 15.27 -15.16 -5.18
N GLU A 195 14.44 -16.17 -5.34
CA GLU A 195 13.37 -16.24 -6.35
C GLU A 195 12.27 -15.21 -6.10
N GLU A 196 12.04 -14.85 -4.84
CA GLU A 196 11.15 -13.77 -4.43
C GLU A 196 11.83 -12.85 -3.45
N GLN A 197 11.87 -11.57 -3.76
CA GLN A 197 12.45 -10.53 -2.92
C GLN A 197 11.41 -9.44 -2.67
N TYR A 198 11.53 -8.77 -1.54
CA TYR A 198 10.69 -7.63 -1.22
C TYR A 198 11.53 -6.42 -0.87
N ALA A 199 11.30 -5.34 -1.60
CA ALA A 199 11.89 -4.04 -1.34
C ALA A 199 10.90 -3.16 -0.53
N LEU A 200 10.86 -1.86 -0.73
CA LEU A 200 9.87 -1.00 -0.05
C LEU A 200 8.61 -0.88 -0.92
N CYS A 201 7.57 -1.60 -0.56
CA CYS A 201 6.30 -1.73 -1.30
C CYS A 201 6.45 -2.28 -2.73
N LEU A 202 7.58 -2.87 -3.07
CA LEU A 202 7.84 -3.48 -4.36
C LEU A 202 8.26 -4.93 -4.16
N LYS A 203 7.58 -5.83 -4.84
CA LYS A 203 7.91 -7.26 -4.88
C LYS A 203 8.63 -7.54 -6.18
N GLU A 204 9.79 -8.16 -6.08
CA GLU A 204 10.58 -8.60 -7.21
C GLU A 204 10.46 -10.12 -7.36
N PHE A 205 10.21 -10.56 -8.59
CA PHE A 205 10.23 -11.96 -8.99
C PHE A 205 11.42 -12.16 -9.91
N VAL A 206 12.43 -12.87 -9.45
CA VAL A 206 13.68 -13.06 -10.21
C VAL A 206 13.54 -14.20 -11.23
N ASP A 207 12.49 -15.01 -11.16
CA ASP A 207 12.50 -16.37 -11.70
C ASP A 207 11.59 -16.61 -12.92
N PHE A 208 11.03 -15.59 -13.55
CA PHE A 208 10.14 -15.82 -14.69
C PHE A 208 10.77 -15.52 -16.05
N MET A 209 12.02 -15.13 -16.06
CA MET A 209 12.79 -14.96 -17.28
C MET A 209 13.74 -16.15 -17.39
N ASP A 210 13.32 -17.19 -18.10
CA ASP A 210 14.25 -18.21 -18.59
C ASP A 210 15.31 -17.48 -19.43
N ASP A 211 16.53 -17.38 -18.90
CA ASP A 211 17.63 -16.60 -19.48
C ASP A 211 17.89 -16.93 -20.96
N GLU A 212 17.56 -18.16 -21.39
CA GLU A 212 17.69 -18.60 -22.79
C GLU A 212 16.59 -18.01 -23.72
N LYS A 213 15.47 -17.54 -23.18
CA LYS A 213 14.33 -17.06 -23.98
C LYS A 213 14.31 -15.57 -24.25
N TYR A 214 15.04 -14.77 -23.48
CA TYR A 214 14.95 -13.31 -23.52
C TYR A 214 16.30 -12.61 -23.80
N ASN A 215 17.37 -13.38 -23.96
CA ASN A 215 18.68 -12.88 -24.41
C ASN A 215 18.86 -12.91 -25.95
N GLN A 216 17.74 -12.85 -26.70
CA GLN A 216 17.79 -12.72 -28.17
C GLN A 216 17.29 -11.35 -28.62
#